data_d9b803153c71bf2fd29a7e1eae551a4b
#
_entry.id   d9b803153c71bf2fd29a7e1eae551a4b
#
_cell.length_a   1.000
_cell.length_b   1.000
_cell.length_c   1.000
_cell.angle_alpha   90.00
_cell.angle_beta   90.00
_cell.angle_gamma   90.00
#
_symmetry.space_group_name_H-M   'P 1'
#
loop_
_entity.id
_entity.type
_entity.pdbx_description
1 polymer ?
#
loop_
_entity_poly.entity_id
_entity_poly.type
_entity_poly.pdbx_seq_one_letter_code
_entity_poly.pdbx_strand_id
1 'polypeptide(L)'
;MDSRDYLLKELEQIENWEKDQKGLWFWERLTRLPFKMLDRFTPKFIQEKVGFLLDELGSYIQTGGQYLTSEKSVFQFFEKKTGRRVSQLADMDRIPVEEMKQASLALGEQRKKAAAIQGASTGIGGIFTLAIDIPAVLALSLKTIQDIAILHGFDPKDKKERVFIIKCLQFSSADVVGKQAILNELSDFNNENKSREVISQLQGWREVTLTYTESFGWKKLLQMVPVAGIVFGAFANRSMVSDLAETATMLYQKRRILDRLERDLVEEK
;
A
#
# COMPACT_ATOMS: atom_id res chain seq x y z
N MET A 1 -15.09 5.72 -23.43
CA MET A 1 -14.51 4.47 -22.94
C MET A 1 -13.10 4.40 -23.48
N ASP A 2 -12.16 3.83 -22.73
CA ASP A 2 -10.79 3.68 -23.23
C ASP A 2 -10.77 2.67 -24.40
N SER A 3 -9.93 2.91 -25.42
CA SER A 3 -9.73 1.94 -26.47
C SER A 3 -8.85 0.78 -25.97
N ARG A 4 -9.04 -0.41 -26.53
CA ARG A 4 -8.23 -1.59 -26.19
C ARG A 4 -6.74 -1.34 -26.38
N ASP A 5 -6.36 -0.67 -27.47
CA ASP A 5 -4.96 -0.34 -27.75
C ASP A 5 -4.36 0.59 -26.68
N TYR A 6 -5.15 1.55 -26.19
CA TYR A 6 -4.74 2.42 -25.09
C TYR A 6 -4.52 1.63 -23.79
N LEU A 7 -5.46 0.74 -23.44
CA LEU A 7 -5.35 -0.11 -22.26
C LEU A 7 -4.12 -1.02 -22.30
N LEU A 8 -3.83 -1.63 -23.45
CA LEU A 8 -2.65 -2.48 -23.64
C LEU A 8 -1.35 -1.68 -23.52
N LYS A 9 -1.30 -0.47 -24.07
CA LYS A 9 -0.14 0.41 -23.93
C LYS A 9 0.13 0.84 -22.49
N GLU A 10 -0.92 1.19 -21.74
CA GLU A 10 -0.80 1.51 -20.32
C GLU A 10 -0.37 0.29 -19.50
N LEU A 11 -0.87 -0.90 -19.84
CA LEU A 11 -0.46 -2.15 -19.21
C LEU A 11 1.04 -2.41 -19.40
N GLU A 12 1.54 -2.24 -20.62
CA GLU A 12 2.98 -2.38 -20.92
C GLU A 12 3.85 -1.42 -20.09
N GLN A 13 3.39 -0.16 -19.92
CA GLN A 13 4.11 0.80 -19.07
C GLN A 13 4.18 0.32 -17.61
N ILE A 14 3.08 -0.23 -17.08
CA ILE A 14 3.05 -0.74 -15.71
C ILE A 14 3.95 -1.97 -15.57
N GLU A 15 3.94 -2.88 -16.54
CA GLU A 15 4.82 -4.06 -16.54
C GLU A 15 6.31 -3.67 -16.61
N ASN A 16 6.64 -2.61 -17.34
CA ASN A 16 8.00 -2.08 -17.37
C ASN A 16 8.36 -1.45 -16.02
N TRP A 17 7.44 -0.69 -15.40
CA TRP A 17 7.62 -0.19 -14.04
C TRP A 17 7.84 -1.34 -13.03
N GLU A 18 7.09 -2.44 -13.12
CA GLU A 18 7.28 -3.63 -12.28
C GLU A 18 8.67 -4.26 -12.48
N LYS A 19 9.19 -4.27 -13.72
CA LYS A 19 10.55 -4.75 -14.03
C LYS A 19 11.62 -3.83 -13.43
N ASP A 20 11.40 -2.52 -13.49
CA ASP A 20 12.33 -1.53 -12.92
C ASP A 20 12.37 -1.58 -11.39
N GLN A 21 11.30 -2.05 -10.73
CA GLN A 21 11.31 -2.31 -9.28
C GLN A 21 12.31 -3.40 -8.86
N LYS A 22 12.89 -4.14 -9.82
CA LYS A 22 13.96 -5.12 -9.58
C LYS A 22 15.35 -4.47 -9.40
N GLY A 23 15.49 -3.18 -9.69
CA GLY A 23 16.71 -2.42 -9.45
C GLY A 23 16.93 -2.10 -7.97
N LEU A 24 18.21 -2.04 -7.57
CA LEU A 24 18.61 -1.63 -6.21
C LEU A 24 18.15 -0.19 -5.94
N TRP A 25 17.04 -0.03 -5.24
CA TRP A 25 16.54 1.29 -4.89
C TRP A 25 17.32 1.89 -3.71
N PHE A 26 17.36 3.22 -3.65
CA PHE A 26 18.01 4.04 -2.60
C PHE A 26 17.79 3.52 -1.16
N TRP A 27 16.63 2.91 -0.87
CA TRP A 27 16.27 2.35 0.42
C TRP A 27 17.06 1.10 0.82
N GLU A 28 17.56 0.32 -0.11
CA GLU A 28 18.46 -0.80 0.22
C GLU A 28 19.80 -0.33 0.81
N ARG A 29 20.24 0.88 0.45
CA ARG A 29 21.41 1.50 1.12
C ARG A 29 21.06 2.00 2.52
N LEU A 30 19.81 2.46 2.75
CA LEU A 30 19.33 2.91 4.06
C LEU A 30 18.94 1.77 5.00
N THR A 31 18.48 0.63 4.49
CA THR A 31 18.18 -0.55 5.32
C THR A 31 19.43 -1.15 5.98
N ARG A 32 20.63 -0.87 5.46
CA ARG A 32 21.88 -1.23 6.14
C ARG A 32 22.23 -0.32 7.32
N LEU A 33 21.74 0.91 7.36
CA LEU A 33 21.96 1.87 8.46
C LEU A 33 21.11 1.56 9.72
N PRO A 34 19.82 1.18 9.60
CA PRO A 34 18.99 0.89 10.76
C PRO A 34 19.51 -0.27 11.63
N PHE A 35 20.15 -1.29 11.05
CA PHE A 35 20.65 -2.42 11.84
C PHE A 35 21.77 -2.01 12.83
N LYS A 36 22.59 -1.02 12.50
CA LYS A 36 23.56 -0.45 13.44
C LYS A 36 22.88 0.43 14.51
N MET A 37 21.77 1.09 14.15
CA MET A 37 20.96 1.85 15.11
C MET A 37 20.13 0.94 16.01
N LEU A 38 19.65 -0.19 15.50
CA LEU A 38 18.89 -1.19 16.25
C LEU A 38 19.67 -1.81 17.39
N ASP A 39 21.00 -1.87 17.31
CA ASP A 39 21.84 -2.30 18.43
C ASP A 39 21.77 -1.33 19.62
N ARG A 40 21.23 -0.14 19.43
CA ARG A 40 21.05 0.91 20.43
C ARG A 40 19.67 0.91 21.10
N PHE A 41 18.66 0.23 20.49
CA PHE A 41 17.31 0.14 21.05
C PHE A 41 17.11 -1.15 21.84
N THR A 42 16.36 -1.06 22.94
CA THR A 42 16.01 -2.25 23.70
C THR A 42 15.11 -3.16 22.84
N PRO A 43 15.42 -4.47 22.78
CA PRO A 43 14.60 -5.43 22.03
C PRO A 43 13.10 -5.38 22.35
N LYS A 44 12.74 -5.11 23.61
CA LYS A 44 11.35 -5.00 24.08
C LYS A 44 10.56 -3.90 23.37
N PHE A 45 11.13 -2.71 23.21
CA PHE A 45 10.46 -1.60 22.53
C PHE A 45 10.10 -1.95 21.09
N ILE A 46 10.99 -2.61 20.36
CA ILE A 46 10.76 -3.00 18.97
C ILE A 46 9.69 -4.09 18.89
N GLN A 47 9.73 -5.08 19.79
CA GLN A 47 8.72 -6.13 19.88
C GLN A 47 7.32 -5.56 20.11
N GLU A 48 7.17 -4.62 21.03
CA GLU A 48 5.90 -3.96 21.31
C GLU A 48 5.36 -3.21 20.08
N LYS A 49 6.22 -2.50 19.35
CA LYS A 49 5.80 -1.74 18.16
C LYS A 49 5.44 -2.65 16.97
N VAL A 50 6.19 -3.72 16.75
CA VAL A 50 5.85 -4.73 15.74
C VAL A 50 4.54 -5.44 16.11
N GLY A 51 4.38 -5.84 17.36
CA GLY A 51 3.13 -6.45 17.86
C GLY A 51 1.93 -5.53 17.61
N PHE A 52 2.05 -4.26 18.02
CA PHE A 52 1.01 -3.26 17.76
C PHE A 52 0.64 -3.16 16.27
N LEU A 53 1.62 -3.05 15.37
CA LEU A 53 1.36 -2.96 13.94
C LEU A 53 0.64 -4.20 13.40
N LEU A 54 1.03 -5.39 13.84
CA LEU A 54 0.38 -6.63 13.41
C LEU A 54 -1.06 -6.72 13.90
N ASP A 55 -1.33 -6.31 15.14
CA ASP A 55 -2.69 -6.27 15.70
C ASP A 55 -3.58 -5.26 14.95
N GLU A 56 -3.06 -4.07 14.65
CA GLU A 56 -3.76 -3.04 13.88
C GLU A 56 -4.05 -3.49 12.43
N LEU A 57 -3.07 -4.13 11.77
CA LEU A 57 -3.27 -4.66 10.41
C LEU A 57 -4.26 -5.83 10.40
N GLY A 58 -4.21 -6.71 11.39
CA GLY A 58 -5.17 -7.80 11.57
C GLY A 58 -6.60 -7.27 11.77
N SER A 59 -6.76 -6.27 12.64
CA SER A 59 -8.03 -5.59 12.87
C SER A 59 -8.54 -4.91 11.60
N TYR A 60 -7.66 -4.21 10.89
CA TYR A 60 -8.01 -3.57 9.64
C TYR A 60 -8.51 -4.57 8.58
N ILE A 61 -7.85 -5.70 8.38
CA ILE A 61 -8.29 -6.73 7.43
C ILE A 61 -9.68 -7.24 7.79
N GLN A 62 -9.99 -7.42 9.07
CA GLN A 62 -11.26 -7.98 9.49
C GLN A 62 -12.42 -6.99 9.39
N THR A 63 -12.24 -5.78 9.86
CA THR A 63 -13.33 -4.81 10.05
C THR A 63 -13.15 -3.50 9.30
N GLY A 64 -11.93 -3.18 8.82
CA GLY A 64 -11.55 -1.85 8.36
C GLY A 64 -11.31 -0.86 9.51
N GLY A 65 -11.94 -1.10 10.66
CA GLY A 65 -11.74 -0.34 11.89
C GLY A 65 -11.85 1.19 11.69
N GLN A 66 -11.04 1.93 12.44
CA GLN A 66 -10.96 3.40 12.39
C GLN A 66 -10.27 3.96 11.13
N TYR A 67 -9.70 3.10 10.30
CA TYR A 67 -8.92 3.54 9.14
C TYR A 67 -9.76 3.71 7.87
N LEU A 68 -11.04 3.33 7.88
CA LEU A 68 -11.91 3.46 6.70
C LEU A 68 -12.02 4.93 6.27
N THR A 69 -11.86 5.13 4.96
CA THR A 69 -11.98 6.45 4.35
C THR A 69 -13.42 6.74 3.92
N SER A 70 -13.71 8.02 3.65
CA SER A 70 -15.01 8.46 3.17
C SER A 70 -15.03 8.54 1.65
N GLU A 71 -15.81 7.70 0.99
CA GLU A 71 -16.02 7.75 -0.47
C GLU A 71 -16.43 9.18 -0.93
N LYS A 72 -17.33 9.83 -0.20
CA LYS A 72 -17.77 11.19 -0.52
C LYS A 72 -16.60 12.17 -0.59
N SER A 73 -15.65 12.08 0.32
CA SER A 73 -14.47 12.96 0.33
C SER A 73 -13.58 12.70 -0.89
N VAL A 74 -13.44 11.43 -1.29
CA VAL A 74 -12.65 11.04 -2.47
C VAL A 74 -13.32 11.50 -3.75
N PHE A 75 -14.64 11.36 -3.88
CA PHE A 75 -15.39 11.83 -5.05
C PHE A 75 -15.36 13.36 -5.17
N GLN A 76 -15.45 14.10 -4.06
CA GLN A 76 -15.28 15.56 -4.07
C GLN A 76 -13.87 15.96 -4.50
N PHE A 77 -12.86 15.23 -4.06
CA PHE A 77 -11.49 15.44 -4.52
C PHE A 77 -11.36 15.17 -6.02
N PHE A 78 -11.93 14.06 -6.51
CA PHE A 78 -11.93 13.69 -7.93
C PHE A 78 -12.61 14.78 -8.78
N GLU A 79 -13.81 15.22 -8.40
CA GLU A 79 -14.56 16.27 -9.08
C GLU A 79 -13.75 17.58 -9.16
N LYS A 80 -13.10 17.97 -8.06
CA LYS A 80 -12.22 19.14 -8.02
C LYS A 80 -11.03 19.06 -8.97
N LYS A 81 -10.52 17.84 -9.21
CA LYS A 81 -9.33 17.61 -10.04
C LYS A 81 -9.64 17.45 -11.52
N THR A 82 -10.73 16.77 -11.86
CA THR A 82 -11.09 16.42 -13.24
C THR A 82 -12.24 17.25 -13.80
N GLY A 83 -12.98 17.97 -12.94
CA GLY A 83 -14.23 18.64 -13.31
C GLY A 83 -15.41 17.68 -13.52
N ARG A 84 -15.20 16.37 -13.34
CA ARG A 84 -16.22 15.34 -13.58
C ARG A 84 -16.83 14.89 -12.27
N ARG A 85 -18.16 14.93 -12.20
CA ARG A 85 -18.91 14.52 -11.01
C ARG A 85 -19.06 13.01 -10.95
N VAL A 86 -18.76 12.46 -9.79
CA VAL A 86 -18.97 11.06 -9.40
C VAL A 86 -19.78 11.04 -8.12
N SER A 87 -20.83 10.24 -8.05
CA SER A 87 -21.76 10.20 -6.91
C SER A 87 -21.69 8.86 -6.14
N GLN A 88 -21.31 7.81 -6.80
CA GLN A 88 -21.19 6.46 -6.25
C GLN A 88 -20.05 5.70 -6.92
N LEU A 89 -19.60 4.64 -6.27
CA LEU A 89 -18.43 3.87 -6.73
C LEU A 89 -18.63 3.27 -8.14
N ALA A 90 -19.86 2.83 -8.45
CA ALA A 90 -20.18 2.29 -9.78
C ALA A 90 -19.99 3.31 -10.93
N ASP A 91 -20.07 4.60 -10.65
CA ASP A 91 -19.83 5.63 -11.67
C ASP A 91 -18.38 5.60 -12.18
N MET A 92 -17.45 5.11 -11.36
CA MET A 92 -16.03 4.96 -11.72
C MET A 92 -15.81 4.02 -12.90
N ASP A 93 -16.73 3.08 -13.16
CA ASP A 93 -16.62 2.20 -14.31
C ASP A 93 -16.60 2.94 -15.66
N ARG A 94 -17.22 4.13 -15.70
CA ARG A 94 -17.30 4.96 -16.92
C ARG A 94 -16.18 6.01 -17.02
N ILE A 95 -15.35 6.12 -16.01
CA ILE A 95 -14.24 7.08 -15.96
C ILE A 95 -13.04 6.53 -16.74
N PRO A 96 -12.39 7.30 -17.64
CA PRO A 96 -11.16 6.87 -18.29
C PRO A 96 -10.05 6.54 -17.28
N VAL A 97 -9.27 5.51 -17.57
CA VAL A 97 -8.16 5.08 -16.70
C VAL A 97 -7.14 6.20 -16.50
N GLU A 98 -6.91 7.02 -17.53
CA GLU A 98 -6.03 8.17 -17.44
C GLU A 98 -6.50 9.20 -16.41
N GLU A 99 -7.80 9.50 -16.34
CA GLU A 99 -8.33 10.42 -15.33
C GLU A 99 -8.20 9.86 -13.91
N MET A 100 -8.38 8.53 -13.74
CA MET A 100 -8.15 7.86 -12.46
C MET A 100 -6.68 7.96 -12.04
N LYS A 101 -5.74 7.70 -12.97
CA LYS A 101 -4.30 7.83 -12.77
C LYS A 101 -3.91 9.23 -12.34
N GLN A 102 -4.34 10.25 -13.10
CA GLN A 102 -4.05 11.65 -12.82
C GLN A 102 -4.58 12.09 -11.46
N ALA A 103 -5.79 11.69 -11.10
CA ALA A 103 -6.36 11.97 -9.79
C ALA A 103 -5.55 11.29 -8.67
N SER A 104 -5.13 10.05 -8.85
CA SER A 104 -4.32 9.31 -7.88
C SER A 104 -2.94 9.93 -7.67
N LEU A 105 -2.26 10.33 -8.74
CA LEU A 105 -0.98 11.04 -8.66
C LEU A 105 -1.14 12.40 -7.95
N ALA A 106 -2.20 13.15 -8.26
CA ALA A 106 -2.49 14.42 -7.58
C ALA A 106 -2.78 14.23 -6.08
N LEU A 107 -3.47 13.13 -5.71
CA LEU A 107 -3.70 12.75 -4.32
C LEU A 107 -2.37 12.43 -3.63
N GLY A 108 -1.49 11.65 -4.26
CA GLY A 108 -0.15 11.33 -3.77
C GLY A 108 0.66 12.58 -3.45
N GLU A 109 0.69 13.56 -4.34
CA GLU A 109 1.37 14.84 -4.12
C GLU A 109 0.76 15.66 -2.98
N GLN A 110 -0.57 15.64 -2.82
CA GLN A 110 -1.23 16.27 -1.67
C GLN A 110 -0.85 15.60 -0.35
N ARG A 111 -0.83 14.26 -0.30
CA ARG A 111 -0.45 13.49 0.88
C ARG A 111 1.02 13.69 1.24
N LYS A 112 1.90 13.73 0.26
CA LYS A 112 3.33 14.03 0.40
C LYS A 112 3.57 15.40 1.03
N LYS A 113 2.82 16.43 0.61
CA LYS A 113 2.88 17.77 1.22
C LYS A 113 2.40 17.75 2.68
N ALA A 114 1.30 17.06 2.98
CA ALA A 114 0.80 16.91 4.34
C ALA A 114 1.81 16.19 5.25
N ALA A 115 2.41 15.10 4.77
CA ALA A 115 3.45 14.35 5.48
C ALA A 115 4.70 15.22 5.75
N ALA A 116 5.09 16.08 4.81
CA ALA A 116 6.23 16.99 4.99
C ALA A 116 5.97 18.03 6.10
N ILE A 117 4.75 18.57 6.18
CA ILE A 117 4.36 19.52 7.23
C ILE A 117 4.34 18.81 8.59
N GLN A 118 3.79 17.62 8.67
CA GLN A 118 3.75 16.83 9.89
C GLN A 118 5.17 16.45 10.37
N GLY A 119 6.04 16.00 9.45
CA GLY A 119 7.43 15.66 9.77
C GLY A 119 8.27 16.86 10.23
N ALA A 120 8.02 18.05 9.73
CA ALA A 120 8.70 19.27 10.16
C ALA A 120 8.34 19.67 11.59
N SER A 121 7.11 19.41 12.03
CA SER A 121 6.66 19.71 13.40
C SER A 121 7.19 18.73 14.45
N THR A 122 7.52 17.49 14.06
CA THR A 122 8.00 16.42 14.95
C THR A 122 9.52 16.30 14.98
N GLY A 123 10.23 16.91 14.03
CA GLY A 123 11.69 16.83 13.90
C GLY A 123 12.50 17.41 15.10
N ILE A 124 11.86 18.13 16.01
CA ILE A 124 12.52 18.77 17.17
C ILE A 124 12.77 17.79 18.32
N GLY A 125 12.09 16.63 18.35
CA GLY A 125 12.11 15.68 19.49
C GLY A 125 13.05 14.49 19.34
N GLY A 126 13.79 14.34 18.24
CA GLY A 126 14.71 13.21 18.03
C GLY A 126 14.01 11.84 17.89
N ILE A 127 14.79 10.78 18.09
CA ILE A 127 14.40 9.36 17.92
C ILE A 127 13.15 8.94 18.72
N PHE A 128 12.89 9.56 19.87
CA PHE A 128 11.75 9.23 20.73
C PHE A 128 10.40 9.70 20.16
N THR A 129 10.36 10.76 19.36
CA THR A 129 9.13 11.24 18.72
C THR A 129 8.68 10.33 17.59
N LEU A 130 9.60 9.61 16.96
CA LEU A 130 9.32 8.67 15.88
C LEU A 130 8.48 7.46 16.33
N ALA A 131 8.65 7.02 17.56
CA ALA A 131 7.88 5.91 18.12
C ALA A 131 6.40 6.26 18.35
N ILE A 132 6.11 7.55 18.54
CA ILE A 132 4.76 8.06 18.76
C ILE A 132 4.01 8.17 17.42
N ASP A 133 4.72 8.37 16.32
CA ASP A 133 4.13 8.62 15.01
C ASP A 133 3.76 7.35 14.20
N ILE A 134 4.16 6.15 14.65
CA ILE A 134 3.87 4.89 13.93
C ILE A 134 2.36 4.72 13.64
N PRO A 135 1.44 4.90 14.60
CA PRO A 135 0.01 4.84 14.33
C PRO A 135 -0.46 5.87 13.30
N ALA A 136 0.08 7.10 13.37
CA ALA A 136 -0.27 8.17 12.44
C ALA A 136 0.23 7.88 11.02
N VAL A 137 1.45 7.36 10.88
CA VAL A 137 2.02 6.94 9.59
C VAL A 137 1.23 5.78 9.01
N LEU A 138 0.87 4.77 9.81
CA LEU A 138 0.04 3.66 9.38
C LEU A 138 -1.34 4.16 8.90
N ALA A 139 -1.99 5.01 9.68
CA ALA A 139 -3.29 5.58 9.33
C ALA A 139 -3.23 6.37 8.02
N LEU A 140 -2.21 7.22 7.85
CA LEU A 140 -1.99 7.98 6.62
C LEU A 140 -1.75 7.06 5.43
N SER A 141 -0.93 6.02 5.60
CA SER A 141 -0.63 5.03 4.57
C SER A 141 -1.87 4.27 4.13
N LEU A 142 -2.61 3.69 5.08
CA LEU A 142 -3.84 2.95 4.79
C LEU A 142 -4.90 3.84 4.12
N LYS A 143 -5.10 5.06 4.61
CA LYS A 143 -6.04 6.00 3.98
C LYS A 143 -5.61 6.42 2.59
N THR A 144 -4.33 6.62 2.34
CA THR A 144 -3.82 6.97 1.01
C THR A 144 -4.11 5.84 0.01
N ILE A 145 -3.83 4.58 0.38
CA ILE A 145 -4.10 3.44 -0.51
C ILE A 145 -5.61 3.26 -0.73
N GLN A 146 -6.44 3.40 0.32
CA GLN A 146 -7.89 3.32 0.21
C GLN A 146 -8.48 4.40 -0.69
N ASP A 147 -8.01 5.63 -0.58
CA ASP A 147 -8.44 6.74 -1.44
C ASP A 147 -8.12 6.41 -2.91
N ILE A 148 -6.93 5.85 -3.19
CA ILE A 148 -6.53 5.41 -4.53
C ILE A 148 -7.37 4.23 -5.00
N ALA A 149 -7.70 3.27 -4.13
CA ALA A 149 -8.62 2.17 -4.45
C ALA A 149 -9.97 2.71 -4.94
N ILE A 150 -10.57 3.65 -4.20
CA ILE A 150 -11.85 4.29 -4.57
C ILE A 150 -11.73 5.04 -5.90
N LEU A 151 -10.62 5.76 -6.13
CA LEU A 151 -10.36 6.45 -7.41
C LEU A 151 -10.26 5.49 -8.60
N HIS A 152 -9.95 4.22 -8.35
CA HIS A 152 -9.96 3.15 -9.36
C HIS A 152 -11.23 2.29 -9.33
N GLY A 153 -12.24 2.65 -8.52
CA GLY A 153 -13.55 1.98 -8.46
C GLY A 153 -13.56 0.70 -7.64
N PHE A 154 -12.67 0.56 -6.64
CA PHE A 154 -12.63 -0.57 -5.71
C PHE A 154 -13.10 -0.16 -4.32
N ASP A 155 -13.92 -1.00 -3.67
CA ASP A 155 -14.52 -0.71 -2.36
C ASP A 155 -13.62 -1.19 -1.21
N PRO A 156 -12.97 -0.30 -0.45
CA PRO A 156 -12.14 -0.69 0.68
C PRO A 156 -12.93 -1.32 1.86
N LYS A 157 -14.26 -1.32 1.84
CA LYS A 157 -15.09 -2.03 2.81
C LYS A 157 -15.08 -3.53 2.55
N ASP A 158 -14.78 -3.95 1.33
CA ASP A 158 -14.63 -5.35 0.99
C ASP A 158 -13.42 -5.98 1.68
N LYS A 159 -13.59 -7.17 2.28
CA LYS A 159 -12.48 -7.88 2.94
C LYS A 159 -11.36 -8.22 1.96
N LYS A 160 -11.71 -8.65 0.74
CA LYS A 160 -10.76 -8.94 -0.33
C LYS A 160 -9.95 -7.68 -0.67
N GLU A 161 -10.62 -6.53 -0.74
CA GLU A 161 -9.98 -5.27 -1.04
C GLU A 161 -9.03 -4.80 0.06
N ARG A 162 -9.41 -4.97 1.33
CA ARG A 162 -8.51 -4.66 2.45
C ARG A 162 -7.23 -5.48 2.42
N VAL A 163 -7.31 -6.74 1.97
CA VAL A 163 -6.11 -7.57 1.76
C VAL A 163 -5.24 -7.01 0.64
N PHE A 164 -5.81 -6.58 -0.48
CA PHE A 164 -5.07 -5.95 -1.56
C PHE A 164 -4.38 -4.66 -1.09
N ILE A 165 -5.05 -3.85 -0.30
CA ILE A 165 -4.50 -2.63 0.33
C ILE A 165 -3.27 -2.97 1.18
N ILE A 166 -3.34 -4.03 2.00
CA ILE A 166 -2.18 -4.49 2.78
C ILE A 166 -1.05 -4.97 1.87
N LYS A 167 -1.35 -5.65 0.76
CA LYS A 167 -0.32 -6.06 -0.20
C LYS A 167 0.36 -4.86 -0.88
N CYS A 168 -0.37 -3.79 -1.21
CA CYS A 168 0.22 -2.54 -1.67
C CYS A 168 1.18 -1.93 -0.62
N LEU A 169 0.77 -1.94 0.65
CA LEU A 169 1.58 -1.47 1.76
C LEU A 169 2.85 -2.31 1.94
N GLN A 170 2.73 -3.65 1.84
CA GLN A 170 3.85 -4.57 1.89
C GLN A 170 4.82 -4.34 0.73
N PHE A 171 4.31 -4.19 -0.49
CA PHE A 171 5.12 -3.96 -1.68
C PHE A 171 5.96 -2.69 -1.56
N SER A 172 5.37 -1.58 -1.12
CA SER A 172 6.09 -0.30 -0.97
C SER A 172 7.22 -0.35 0.07
N SER A 173 7.14 -1.28 1.02
CA SER A 173 8.11 -1.44 2.11
C SER A 173 9.04 -2.65 1.97
N ALA A 174 8.83 -3.50 0.94
CA ALA A 174 9.61 -4.70 0.71
C ALA A 174 10.92 -4.43 -0.04
N ASP A 175 11.91 -5.30 0.17
CA ASP A 175 13.09 -5.38 -0.69
C ASP A 175 12.75 -5.99 -2.07
N VAL A 176 13.74 -6.09 -2.94
CA VAL A 176 13.57 -6.61 -4.33
C VAL A 176 12.95 -8.01 -4.34
N VAL A 177 13.40 -8.89 -3.45
CA VAL A 177 12.90 -10.27 -3.38
C VAL A 177 11.46 -10.30 -2.89
N GLY A 178 11.16 -9.51 -1.86
CA GLY A 178 9.81 -9.36 -1.33
C GLY A 178 8.84 -8.76 -2.35
N LYS A 179 9.26 -7.73 -3.09
CA LYS A 179 8.45 -7.14 -4.16
C LYS A 179 8.07 -8.17 -5.23
N GLN A 180 9.04 -8.98 -5.69
CA GLN A 180 8.75 -10.03 -6.67
C GLN A 180 7.77 -11.08 -6.15
N ALA A 181 7.91 -11.51 -4.90
CA ALA A 181 6.98 -12.44 -4.27
C ALA A 181 5.56 -11.86 -4.22
N ILE A 182 5.42 -10.59 -3.82
CA ILE A 182 4.11 -9.91 -3.76
C ILE A 182 3.50 -9.75 -5.16
N LEU A 183 4.27 -9.40 -6.19
CA LEU A 183 3.76 -9.33 -7.56
C LEU A 183 3.22 -10.68 -8.05
N ASN A 184 3.91 -11.77 -7.73
CA ASN A 184 3.43 -13.12 -8.05
C ASN A 184 2.13 -13.46 -7.32
N GLU A 185 1.97 -13.05 -6.06
CA GLU A 185 0.72 -13.23 -5.31
C GLU A 185 -0.42 -12.39 -5.90
N LEU A 186 -0.13 -11.19 -6.39
CA LEU A 186 -1.11 -10.26 -6.95
C LEU A 186 -1.46 -10.56 -8.40
N SER A 187 -0.63 -11.29 -9.15
CA SER A 187 -0.84 -11.56 -10.58
C SER A 187 -2.21 -12.19 -10.90
N ASP A 188 -2.70 -13.04 -9.99
CA ASP A 188 -3.96 -13.75 -10.12
C ASP A 188 -4.94 -13.42 -8.97
N PHE A 189 -4.80 -12.22 -8.38
CA PHE A 189 -5.60 -11.84 -7.21
C PHE A 189 -7.11 -11.78 -7.51
N ASN A 190 -7.50 -11.61 -8.76
CA ASN A 190 -8.90 -11.67 -9.19
C ASN A 190 -9.47 -13.09 -9.10
N ASN A 191 -8.63 -14.13 -9.16
CA ASN A 191 -9.03 -15.51 -8.96
C ASN A 191 -9.45 -15.74 -7.49
N GLU A 192 -10.71 -16.18 -7.27
CA GLU A 192 -11.25 -16.35 -5.91
C GLU A 192 -10.47 -17.34 -5.05
N ASN A 193 -9.94 -18.42 -5.61
CA ASN A 193 -9.18 -19.41 -4.86
C ASN A 193 -7.85 -18.82 -4.37
N LYS A 194 -7.13 -18.11 -5.22
CA LYS A 194 -5.87 -17.45 -4.85
C LYS A 194 -6.10 -16.33 -3.84
N SER A 195 -7.14 -15.51 -4.00
CA SER A 195 -7.44 -14.47 -3.04
C SER A 195 -7.77 -15.03 -1.64
N ARG A 196 -8.48 -16.17 -1.56
CA ARG A 196 -8.72 -16.87 -0.29
C ARG A 196 -7.44 -17.41 0.35
N GLU A 197 -6.52 -17.95 -0.46
CA GLU A 197 -5.22 -18.41 0.01
C GLU A 197 -4.39 -17.26 0.60
N VAL A 198 -4.30 -16.13 -0.10
CA VAL A 198 -3.61 -14.92 0.39
C VAL A 198 -4.24 -14.39 1.68
N ILE A 199 -5.56 -14.41 1.78
CA ILE A 199 -6.28 -14.02 3.01
C ILE A 199 -5.91 -14.95 4.17
N SER A 200 -5.89 -16.26 3.92
CA SER A 200 -5.52 -17.27 4.93
C SER A 200 -4.08 -17.11 5.40
N GLN A 201 -3.15 -16.88 4.49
CA GLN A 201 -1.74 -16.64 4.81
C GLN A 201 -1.54 -15.40 5.69
N LEU A 202 -2.24 -14.30 5.40
CA LEU A 202 -2.17 -13.08 6.21
C LEU A 202 -2.77 -13.26 7.61
N GLN A 203 -3.80 -14.10 7.76
CA GLN A 203 -4.38 -14.43 9.06
C GLN A 203 -3.44 -15.28 9.94
N GLY A 204 -2.68 -16.20 9.34
CA GLY A 204 -1.68 -17.02 10.04
C GLY A 204 -0.40 -16.25 10.43
N TRP A 205 -0.20 -15.09 9.90
CA TRP A 205 1.05 -14.30 10.05
C TRP A 205 1.35 -13.91 11.50
N ARG A 206 0.32 -13.59 12.29
CA ARG A 206 0.48 -13.25 13.70
C ARG A 206 1.09 -14.42 14.50
N GLU A 207 0.58 -15.62 14.29
CA GLU A 207 1.04 -16.83 15.00
C GLU A 207 2.44 -17.23 14.57
N VAL A 208 2.72 -17.19 13.26
CA VAL A 208 4.07 -17.43 12.72
C VAL A 208 5.06 -16.42 13.28
N THR A 209 4.69 -15.14 13.34
CA THR A 209 5.55 -14.07 13.84
C THR A 209 5.87 -14.25 15.32
N LEU A 210 4.87 -14.58 16.15
CA LEU A 210 5.07 -14.81 17.57
C LEU A 210 5.98 -16.05 17.82
N THR A 211 5.73 -17.15 17.13
CA THR A 211 6.54 -18.38 17.23
C THR A 211 7.99 -18.17 16.78
N TYR A 212 8.20 -17.38 15.71
CA TYR A 212 9.54 -17.05 15.23
C TYR A 212 10.31 -16.13 16.17
N THR A 213 9.61 -15.21 16.86
CA THR A 213 10.24 -14.31 17.84
C THR A 213 10.87 -15.09 18.98
N GLU A 214 10.21 -16.13 19.45
CA GLU A 214 10.67 -17.00 20.52
C GLU A 214 11.86 -17.89 20.08
N SER A 215 11.85 -18.35 18.80
CA SER A 215 12.81 -19.36 18.33
C SER A 215 14.08 -18.78 17.69
N PHE A 216 14.00 -17.63 16.98
CA PHE A 216 15.09 -17.10 16.15
C PHE A 216 15.54 -15.68 16.49
N GLY A 217 14.89 -15.05 17.44
CA GLY A 217 15.17 -13.68 17.86
C GLY A 217 14.63 -12.60 16.90
N TRP A 218 14.37 -11.46 17.47
CA TRP A 218 13.72 -10.32 16.84
C TRP A 218 14.45 -9.73 15.61
N LYS A 219 15.81 -9.86 15.55
CA LYS A 219 16.60 -9.37 14.40
C LYS A 219 16.22 -10.09 13.10
N LYS A 220 15.99 -11.39 13.16
CA LYS A 220 15.59 -12.20 12.01
C LYS A 220 14.13 -11.97 11.65
N LEU A 221 13.30 -11.72 12.63
CA LEU A 221 11.90 -11.36 12.47
C LEU A 221 11.74 -10.04 11.69
N LEU A 222 12.51 -9.01 12.00
CA LEU A 222 12.48 -7.74 11.28
C LEU A 222 12.85 -7.88 9.80
N GLN A 223 13.62 -8.89 9.42
CA GLN A 223 13.92 -9.21 8.01
C GLN A 223 12.75 -9.90 7.32
N MET A 224 11.92 -10.64 8.07
CA MET A 224 10.82 -11.45 7.53
C MET A 224 9.47 -10.73 7.57
N VAL A 225 9.29 -9.73 8.47
CA VAL A 225 8.04 -8.99 8.59
C VAL A 225 8.02 -7.85 7.57
N PRO A 226 7.16 -7.92 6.55
CA PRO A 226 7.06 -6.88 5.52
C PRO A 226 6.71 -5.50 6.07
N VAL A 227 6.24 -5.44 7.31
CA VAL A 227 5.86 -4.19 8.00
C VAL A 227 7.05 -3.52 8.70
N ALA A 228 8.18 -4.20 8.82
CA ALA A 228 9.38 -3.61 9.41
C ALA A 228 9.83 -2.34 8.68
N GLY A 229 9.61 -2.29 7.34
CA GLY A 229 9.84 -1.09 6.54
C GLY A 229 9.01 0.11 7.01
N ILE A 230 7.82 -0.09 7.58
CA ILE A 230 6.98 1.00 8.12
C ILE A 230 7.60 1.56 9.41
N VAL A 231 8.08 0.68 10.29
CA VAL A 231 8.74 1.10 11.55
C VAL A 231 9.97 1.95 11.25
N PHE A 232 10.73 1.58 10.21
CA PHE A 232 11.94 2.28 9.81
C PHE A 232 11.69 3.39 8.78
N GLY A 233 10.66 3.25 7.94
CA GLY A 233 10.26 4.23 6.94
C GLY A 233 9.60 5.48 7.53
N ALA A 234 9.14 5.44 8.79
CA ALA A 234 8.74 6.62 9.53
C ALA A 234 9.88 7.68 9.61
N PHE A 235 11.13 7.25 9.48
CA PHE A 235 12.29 8.13 9.38
C PHE A 235 12.39 8.91 8.06
N ALA A 236 11.70 8.46 7.01
CA ALA A 236 11.79 9.06 5.67
C ALA A 236 10.41 9.52 5.16
N ASN A 237 9.59 9.98 6.04
CA ASN A 237 8.16 10.27 5.94
C ASN A 237 7.66 10.78 4.57
N ARG A 238 8.37 11.74 3.95
CA ARG A 238 7.96 12.34 2.67
C ARG A 238 8.12 11.40 1.47
N SER A 239 9.23 10.69 1.39
CA SER A 239 9.53 9.77 0.29
C SER A 239 8.64 8.53 0.37
N MET A 240 8.47 7.98 1.59
CA MET A 240 7.62 6.82 1.83
C MET A 240 6.18 7.02 1.35
N VAL A 241 5.56 8.16 1.66
CA VAL A 241 4.17 8.45 1.22
C VAL A 241 4.10 8.60 -0.31
N SER A 242 5.13 9.19 -0.94
CA SER A 242 5.22 9.29 -2.40
C SER A 242 5.29 7.93 -3.05
N ASP A 243 6.20 7.08 -2.58
CA ASP A 243 6.44 5.75 -3.13
C ASP A 243 5.24 4.83 -2.92
N LEU A 244 4.58 4.97 -1.77
CA LEU A 244 3.34 4.26 -1.47
C LEU A 244 2.21 4.66 -2.40
N ALA A 245 2.04 5.96 -2.66
CA ALA A 245 1.00 6.46 -3.56
C ALA A 245 1.27 6.04 -5.01
N GLU A 246 2.53 6.06 -5.46
CA GLU A 246 2.94 5.56 -6.77
C GLU A 246 2.64 4.06 -6.89
N THR A 247 3.10 3.26 -5.92
CA THR A 247 2.84 1.81 -5.87
C THR A 247 1.35 1.51 -5.94
N ALA A 248 0.54 2.15 -5.10
CA ALA A 248 -0.90 1.94 -5.09
C ALA A 248 -1.52 2.34 -6.44
N THR A 249 -1.11 3.47 -7.01
CA THR A 249 -1.60 3.92 -8.32
C THR A 249 -1.32 2.88 -9.41
N MET A 250 -0.07 2.39 -9.51
CA MET A 250 0.32 1.42 -10.54
C MET A 250 -0.40 0.08 -10.38
N LEU A 251 -0.48 -0.46 -9.15
CA LEU A 251 -1.13 -1.75 -8.91
C LEU A 251 -2.65 -1.68 -9.10
N TYR A 252 -3.32 -0.61 -8.68
CA TYR A 252 -4.75 -0.42 -8.89
C TYR A 252 -5.09 -0.13 -10.36
N GLN A 253 -4.27 0.66 -11.04
CA GLN A 253 -4.41 0.91 -12.48
C GLN A 253 -4.28 -0.39 -13.26
N LYS A 254 -3.26 -1.22 -12.97
CA LYS A 254 -3.10 -2.55 -13.60
C LYS A 254 -4.36 -3.39 -13.45
N ARG A 255 -4.85 -3.49 -12.24
CA ARG A 255 -6.04 -4.28 -11.92
C ARG A 255 -7.28 -3.76 -12.66
N ARG A 256 -7.48 -2.44 -12.71
CA ARG A 256 -8.59 -1.84 -13.46
C ARG A 256 -8.49 -2.07 -14.97
N ILE A 257 -7.29 -2.01 -15.53
CA ILE A 257 -7.05 -2.29 -16.95
C ILE A 257 -7.39 -3.75 -17.25
N LEU A 258 -6.90 -4.70 -16.44
CA LEU A 258 -7.18 -6.12 -16.62
C LEU A 258 -8.68 -6.43 -16.53
N ASP A 259 -9.38 -5.84 -15.55
CA ASP A 259 -10.84 -5.97 -15.42
C ASP A 259 -11.59 -5.48 -16.68
N ARG A 260 -11.13 -4.40 -17.30
CA ARG A 260 -11.74 -3.87 -18.52
C ARG A 260 -11.46 -4.75 -19.74
N LEU A 261 -10.22 -5.17 -19.92
CA LEU A 261 -9.83 -6.06 -21.02
C LEU A 261 -10.57 -7.41 -20.95
N GLU A 262 -10.81 -7.92 -19.75
CA GLU A 262 -11.56 -9.15 -19.54
C GLU A 262 -13.05 -8.98 -19.91
N ARG A 263 -13.68 -7.85 -19.54
CA ARG A 263 -15.08 -7.53 -19.90
C ARG A 263 -15.25 -7.39 -21.42
N ASP A 264 -14.33 -6.70 -22.10
CA ASP A 264 -14.37 -6.55 -23.56
C ASP A 264 -14.35 -7.92 -24.27
N LEU A 265 -13.56 -8.88 -23.75
CA LEU A 265 -13.50 -10.25 -24.30
C LEU A 265 -14.81 -11.06 -24.07
N VAL A 266 -15.58 -10.72 -23.05
CA VAL A 266 -16.88 -11.39 -22.79
C VAL A 266 -17.99 -10.79 -23.65
N GLU A 267 -17.95 -9.48 -23.93
CA GLU A 267 -18.94 -8.80 -24.77
C GLU A 267 -18.76 -9.12 -26.28
N GLU A 268 -17.55 -9.53 -26.70
CA GLU A 268 -17.27 -9.94 -28.09
C GLU A 268 -17.69 -11.41 -28.40
N LYS A 269 -18.13 -12.19 -27.41
CA LYS A 269 -18.60 -13.59 -27.58
C LYS A 269 -20.12 -13.68 -27.58
#